data_3f360432ed6c5eb5bd8b537180f2e17e
#
_entry.id   3f360432ed6c5eb5bd8b537180f2e17e
#
_cell.length_a   1.000
_cell.length_b   1.000
_cell.length_c   1.000
_cell.angle_alpha   90.00
_cell.angle_beta   90.00
_cell.angle_gamma   90.00
#
_symmetry.space_group_name_H-M   'P 1'
#
loop_
_entity.id
_entity.type
_entity.pdbx_description
1 polymer ?
#
loop_
_entity_poly.entity_id
_entity_poly.type
_entity_poly.pdbx_seq_one_letter_code
_entity_poly.pdbx_strand_id
1 'polypeptide(L)'
;FKHLTMMKTRSFLLSTLAVFIFAGCSSEDAREGNIPGGELDGKAYLSLSLQSHTATSRAVNVEEKPGSSGESKAGAVKVLLFDEDDVCLDVADFDGLTVGNSGGESGGTGTPEAVASDAKLVPEKTKKVFVVINPYTDGSKGWNLTADAVKGKPWSVINTAIEAVIANIATNDNFMMASAGEGAGIEGALMGVTVHKPDGYTQDKIDAAKKEAKDHPAEISVDRLSAKVELAVKDPFSTKPDGAKFTFGGWELSVTNKSVKLYSELITYDNATPGAVYRRDKNYLKSEQPDISDNSTMETNMMATFDYLKNIDNDADLIPEVKRDKGTSCYCLENTMDANAQQLGFTTKVVVKAQYTPNSLTENSSYFSWKGNYYTLEQLKTEYKNTPSGGLKTDLPIFLKKAKLVAGDADQSTIDNFITNLQANGLTAKTGIIGRFCAVRYYHESVCYYDVLIRHDQNVTEKMALGRYGVVRNNWYHLDLQSVSGPGTPWIPDPSDPDPTNPTPPGTDDDESDAYLSVKITINPWTYWTQGVDLH
;
A
#
# COMPACT_ATOMS: atom_id res chain seq x y z
N PHE A 1 -26.99 61.57 -5.77
CA PHE A 1 -28.02 62.00 -6.73
C PHE A 1 -28.58 60.71 -7.36
N LYS A 2 -29.77 60.20 -6.91
CA LYS A 2 -31.11 60.40 -7.48
C LYS A 2 -31.18 59.83 -8.92
N HIS A 3 -32.05 58.92 -9.31
CA HIS A 3 -33.47 58.61 -9.07
C HIS A 3 -33.71 57.17 -9.64
N LEU A 4 -34.33 56.21 -9.00
CA LEU A 4 -35.76 55.95 -8.76
C LEU A 4 -36.69 56.14 -10.00
N THR A 5 -37.30 55.06 -10.44
CA THR A 5 -38.73 54.88 -10.81
C THR A 5 -38.88 53.53 -11.56
N MET A 6 -39.46 52.46 -10.95
CA MET A 6 -40.87 52.10 -10.76
C MET A 6 -41.64 51.62 -12.00
N MET A 7 -42.07 50.37 -11.89
CA MET A 7 -43.32 49.74 -12.32
C MET A 7 -43.68 49.58 -13.81
N LYS A 8 -43.92 48.33 -14.25
CA LYS A 8 -45.31 47.82 -14.40
C LYS A 8 -45.36 46.32 -14.79
N THR A 9 -46.15 45.61 -14.00
CA THR A 9 -46.75 44.29 -14.19
C THR A 9 -47.46 44.11 -15.55
N ARG A 10 -47.35 42.86 -16.10
CA ARG A 10 -48.54 42.14 -16.62
C ARG A 10 -48.28 40.64 -16.77
N SER A 11 -49.22 39.92 -16.23
CA SER A 11 -49.42 38.46 -16.13
C SER A 11 -49.68 37.76 -17.47
N PHE A 12 -49.68 36.43 -17.35
CA PHE A 12 -50.24 35.35 -18.17
C PHE A 12 -49.25 34.65 -19.09
N LEU A 13 -48.92 33.34 -18.88
CA LEU A 13 -49.78 32.19 -19.03
C LEU A 13 -49.09 30.93 -18.45
N LEU A 14 -49.85 30.06 -17.81
CA LEU A 14 -49.51 28.69 -17.38
C LEU A 14 -49.03 27.84 -18.57
N SER A 15 -47.92 27.14 -18.37
CA SER A 15 -47.74 25.80 -18.93
C SER A 15 -47.09 24.93 -17.88
N THR A 16 -47.87 24.01 -17.37
CA THR A 16 -47.54 22.92 -16.47
C THR A 16 -46.50 22.03 -17.13
N LEU A 17 -45.25 22.09 -16.66
CA LEU A 17 -44.24 21.08 -16.92
C LEU A 17 -44.13 20.25 -15.65
N ALA A 18 -44.60 19.03 -15.72
CA ALA A 18 -44.49 18.04 -14.67
C ALA A 18 -43.02 17.63 -14.52
N VAL A 19 -42.39 18.11 -13.46
CA VAL A 19 -41.08 17.59 -13.01
C VAL A 19 -41.36 16.28 -12.30
N PHE A 20 -41.02 15.18 -12.95
CA PHE A 20 -40.92 13.88 -12.28
C PHE A 20 -39.64 13.88 -11.44
N ILE A 21 -39.80 14.12 -10.16
CA ILE A 21 -38.76 13.84 -9.16
C ILE A 21 -38.80 12.33 -8.94
N PHE A 22 -37.85 11.61 -9.49
CA PHE A 22 -37.60 10.24 -9.05
C PHE A 22 -36.84 10.29 -7.73
N ALA A 23 -37.62 10.26 -6.64
CA ALA A 23 -37.09 9.87 -5.34
C ALA A 23 -36.95 8.34 -5.36
N GLY A 24 -35.71 7.87 -5.44
CA GLY A 24 -35.37 6.47 -5.21
C GLY A 24 -35.62 6.13 -3.74
N CYS A 25 -36.76 5.54 -3.42
CA CYS A 25 -36.97 4.87 -2.15
C CYS A 25 -36.84 3.37 -2.36
N SER A 26 -35.84 2.80 -1.72
CA SER A 26 -35.75 1.38 -1.44
C SER A 26 -36.83 0.97 -0.45
N SER A 27 -37.86 0.33 -0.94
CA SER A 27 -38.74 -0.56 -0.18
C SER A 27 -39.57 -1.35 -1.18
N GLU A 28 -39.01 -2.46 -1.67
CA GLU A 28 -39.80 -3.47 -2.38
C GLU A 28 -40.40 -4.45 -1.38
N ASP A 29 -41.46 -4.00 -0.67
CA ASP A 29 -42.44 -4.90 -0.13
C ASP A 29 -43.83 -4.33 -0.43
N ALA A 30 -44.65 -5.18 -1.06
CA ALA A 30 -46.08 -5.01 -1.37
C ALA A 30 -46.41 -4.13 -2.59
N ARG A 31 -46.30 -4.69 -3.79
CA ARG A 31 -47.34 -4.51 -4.83
C ARG A 31 -47.56 -5.83 -5.57
N GLU A 32 -48.53 -6.60 -5.13
CA GLU A 32 -49.26 -7.51 -6.00
C GLU A 32 -49.96 -6.68 -7.07
N GLY A 33 -49.37 -6.61 -8.26
CA GLY A 33 -49.92 -5.90 -9.41
C GLY A 33 -49.09 -6.22 -10.64
N ASN A 34 -49.73 -6.71 -11.69
CA ASN A 34 -49.19 -6.99 -13.01
C ASN A 34 -48.07 -6.01 -13.39
N ILE A 35 -46.80 -6.47 -13.40
CA ILE A 35 -45.68 -5.67 -13.90
C ILE A 35 -45.92 -5.49 -15.40
N PRO A 36 -46.01 -4.26 -15.93
CA PRO A 36 -46.18 -4.04 -17.36
C PRO A 36 -45.02 -4.69 -18.10
N GLY A 37 -45.29 -5.54 -19.08
CA GLY A 37 -44.29 -6.30 -19.84
C GLY A 37 -43.18 -5.43 -20.46
N GLY A 38 -43.38 -4.11 -20.58
CA GLY A 38 -42.39 -3.16 -21.07
C GLY A 38 -41.19 -2.90 -20.14
N GLU A 39 -41.32 -3.10 -18.83
CA GLU A 39 -40.22 -2.91 -17.88
C GLU A 39 -39.21 -4.08 -17.86
N LEU A 40 -39.65 -5.25 -18.32
CA LEU A 40 -38.84 -6.48 -18.38
C LEU A 40 -38.25 -6.76 -19.76
N ASP A 41 -38.62 -5.97 -20.78
CA ASP A 41 -38.10 -6.14 -22.11
C ASP A 41 -36.58 -5.84 -22.15
N GLY A 42 -35.79 -6.77 -22.66
CA GLY A 42 -34.33 -6.67 -22.69
C GLY A 42 -33.66 -6.83 -21.32
N LYS A 43 -34.36 -7.38 -20.31
CA LYS A 43 -33.86 -7.60 -18.95
C LYS A 43 -33.83 -9.08 -18.58
N ALA A 44 -32.96 -9.41 -17.64
CA ALA A 44 -32.80 -10.74 -17.05
C ALA A 44 -32.39 -10.63 -15.58
N TYR A 45 -32.40 -11.74 -14.85
CA TYR A 45 -32.03 -11.77 -13.43
C TYR A 45 -30.62 -12.31 -13.24
N LEU A 46 -29.89 -11.71 -12.30
CA LEU A 46 -28.55 -12.10 -11.86
C LEU A 46 -28.49 -12.12 -10.34
N SER A 47 -27.88 -13.14 -9.76
CA SER A 47 -27.46 -13.23 -8.37
C SER A 47 -25.95 -13.46 -8.31
N LEU A 48 -25.30 -12.97 -7.27
CA LEU A 48 -23.86 -13.06 -7.07
C LEU A 48 -23.53 -13.72 -5.74
N SER A 49 -22.46 -14.49 -5.71
CA SER A 49 -21.79 -14.98 -4.51
C SER A 49 -20.34 -14.49 -4.53
N LEU A 50 -19.88 -13.88 -3.44
CA LEU A 50 -18.54 -13.30 -3.36
C LEU A 50 -17.62 -14.21 -2.54
N GLN A 51 -16.44 -14.50 -3.08
CA GLN A 51 -15.43 -15.34 -2.44
C GLN A 51 -14.08 -14.60 -2.38
N SER A 52 -13.31 -14.87 -1.31
CA SER A 52 -11.92 -14.43 -1.29
C SER A 52 -11.15 -15.16 -2.39
N HIS A 53 -10.34 -14.42 -3.12
CA HIS A 53 -9.41 -15.04 -4.04
C HIS A 53 -8.30 -15.75 -3.26
N THR A 54 -8.17 -17.05 -3.45
CA THR A 54 -6.97 -17.78 -3.03
C THR A 54 -5.86 -17.47 -4.02
N ALA A 55 -5.12 -16.39 -3.75
CA ALA A 55 -4.02 -16.00 -4.61
C ALA A 55 -3.05 -17.17 -4.79
N THR A 56 -2.90 -17.62 -6.02
CA THR A 56 -1.91 -18.62 -6.42
C THR A 56 -0.48 -18.07 -6.44
N SER A 57 -0.29 -16.80 -6.11
CA SER A 57 1.03 -16.18 -5.93
C SER A 57 1.64 -16.55 -4.57
N ARG A 58 2.00 -17.82 -4.34
CA ARG A 58 2.43 -18.26 -3.02
C ARG A 58 3.73 -19.02 -3.04
N ALA A 59 4.60 -18.63 -2.12
CA ALA A 59 5.60 -19.53 -1.58
C ALA A 59 4.88 -20.74 -0.97
N VAL A 60 5.29 -21.93 -1.35
CA VAL A 60 4.75 -23.20 -0.87
C VAL A 60 4.82 -23.26 0.66
N ASN A 61 3.72 -23.64 1.34
CA ASN A 61 3.57 -23.84 2.78
C ASN A 61 3.32 -22.57 3.63
N VAL A 62 2.40 -21.73 3.24
CA VAL A 62 2.01 -20.60 4.07
C VAL A 62 0.65 -20.84 4.69
N GLU A 63 0.56 -20.67 6.00
CA GLU A 63 -0.68 -20.74 6.76
C GLU A 63 -1.58 -19.55 6.38
N GLU A 64 -2.85 -19.81 6.06
CA GLU A 64 -3.81 -18.76 5.82
C GLU A 64 -4.02 -17.94 7.09
N LYS A 65 -3.95 -16.60 6.97
CA LYS A 65 -4.19 -15.67 8.08
C LYS A 65 -5.50 -14.94 7.83
N PRO A 66 -6.55 -15.23 8.62
CA PRO A 66 -7.79 -14.47 8.50
C PRO A 66 -7.58 -13.02 8.90
N GLY A 67 -8.16 -12.11 8.13
CA GLY A 67 -8.28 -10.72 8.52
C GLY A 67 -9.23 -10.54 9.71
N SER A 68 -9.28 -9.34 10.28
CA SER A 68 -10.30 -8.99 11.27
C SER A 68 -11.68 -8.85 10.61
N SER A 69 -12.75 -8.82 11.42
CA SER A 69 -14.10 -8.59 10.92
C SER A 69 -14.23 -7.27 10.13
N GLY A 70 -13.56 -6.21 10.61
CA GLY A 70 -13.55 -4.91 9.94
C GLY A 70 -12.81 -4.91 8.60
N GLU A 71 -11.83 -5.80 8.42
CA GLU A 71 -11.10 -5.96 7.16
C GLU A 71 -11.87 -6.78 6.11
N SER A 72 -12.98 -7.42 6.50
CA SER A 72 -13.74 -8.35 5.66
C SER A 72 -15.16 -7.88 5.35
N LYS A 73 -15.57 -6.74 5.86
CA LYS A 73 -16.93 -6.23 5.75
C LYS A 73 -17.26 -5.77 4.34
N ALA A 74 -18.27 -6.37 3.71
CA ALA A 74 -18.87 -5.86 2.50
C ALA A 74 -20.00 -4.89 2.88
N GLY A 75 -19.76 -3.61 2.65
CA GLY A 75 -20.77 -2.55 2.80
C GLY A 75 -21.50 -2.31 1.47
N ALA A 76 -21.17 -1.24 0.77
CA ALA A 76 -21.68 -0.99 -0.57
C ALA A 76 -21.02 -1.91 -1.61
N VAL A 77 -21.82 -2.54 -2.46
CA VAL A 77 -21.32 -3.39 -3.56
C VAL A 77 -21.87 -2.86 -4.88
N LYS A 78 -20.95 -2.41 -5.75
CA LYS A 78 -21.27 -1.98 -7.11
C LYS A 78 -20.82 -3.03 -8.11
N VAL A 79 -21.69 -3.34 -9.05
CA VAL A 79 -21.45 -4.32 -10.10
C VAL A 79 -21.55 -3.63 -11.46
N LEU A 80 -20.42 -3.56 -12.16
CA LEU A 80 -20.36 -3.09 -13.52
C LEU A 80 -20.70 -4.26 -14.44
N LEU A 81 -21.66 -4.06 -15.33
CA LEU A 81 -22.24 -5.06 -16.21
C LEU A 81 -21.73 -4.84 -17.64
N PHE A 82 -21.15 -5.86 -18.25
CA PHE A 82 -20.51 -5.78 -19.56
C PHE A 82 -21.15 -6.75 -20.56
N ASP A 83 -21.11 -6.38 -21.82
CA ASP A 83 -21.43 -7.29 -22.94
C ASP A 83 -20.24 -8.19 -23.30
N GLU A 84 -20.37 -8.92 -24.43
CA GLU A 84 -19.31 -9.80 -24.93
C GLU A 84 -18.07 -9.04 -25.42
N ASP A 85 -18.22 -7.78 -25.84
CA ASP A 85 -17.16 -6.90 -26.36
C ASP A 85 -16.48 -6.05 -25.26
N ASP A 86 -16.74 -6.36 -23.96
CA ASP A 86 -16.19 -5.65 -22.81
C ASP A 86 -16.62 -4.18 -22.70
N VAL A 87 -17.80 -3.85 -23.29
CA VAL A 87 -18.41 -2.54 -23.17
C VAL A 87 -19.41 -2.52 -22.01
N CYS A 88 -19.30 -1.53 -21.13
CA CYS A 88 -20.16 -1.41 -19.96
C CYS A 88 -21.60 -1.08 -20.39
N LEU A 89 -22.54 -1.93 -20.02
CA LEU A 89 -23.96 -1.78 -20.28
C LEU A 89 -24.69 -0.95 -19.23
N ASP A 90 -24.30 -1.17 -17.95
CA ASP A 90 -24.94 -0.54 -16.80
C ASP A 90 -24.14 -0.77 -15.53
N VAL A 91 -24.54 -0.14 -14.43
CA VAL A 91 -24.03 -0.38 -13.07
C VAL A 91 -25.21 -0.69 -12.15
N ALA A 92 -25.10 -1.77 -11.40
CA ALA A 92 -26.12 -2.16 -10.44
C ALA A 92 -25.55 -2.20 -9.01
N ASP A 93 -26.34 -1.78 -8.03
CA ASP A 93 -26.01 -1.92 -6.61
C ASP A 93 -26.58 -3.25 -6.10
N PHE A 94 -25.75 -4.03 -5.40
CA PHE A 94 -26.14 -5.29 -4.77
C PHE A 94 -25.98 -5.16 -3.26
N ASP A 95 -26.97 -5.62 -2.53
CA ASP A 95 -27.01 -5.55 -1.07
C ASP A 95 -27.03 -6.96 -0.44
N GLY A 96 -26.74 -7.04 0.85
CA GLY A 96 -26.89 -8.28 1.64
C GLY A 96 -25.84 -9.35 1.34
N LEU A 97 -24.76 -8.99 0.63
CA LEU A 97 -23.66 -9.89 0.32
C LEU A 97 -22.70 -10.00 1.49
N THR A 98 -22.18 -11.21 1.72
CA THR A 98 -20.99 -11.46 2.55
C THR A 98 -19.94 -12.14 1.70
N VAL A 99 -18.67 -11.82 1.98
CA VAL A 99 -17.55 -12.48 1.30
C VAL A 99 -17.19 -13.75 2.06
N GLY A 100 -17.26 -14.90 1.37
CA GLY A 100 -16.83 -16.19 1.89
C GLY A 100 -15.34 -16.43 1.65
N ASN A 101 -14.77 -17.45 2.26
CA ASN A 101 -13.42 -17.93 1.95
C ASN A 101 -13.49 -18.99 0.84
N SER A 102 -12.68 -18.83 -0.21
CA SER A 102 -12.48 -19.88 -1.20
C SER A 102 -11.53 -20.93 -0.62
N GLY A 103 -11.91 -22.19 -0.68
CA GLY A 103 -11.09 -23.30 -0.19
C GLY A 103 -11.82 -24.08 0.88
N GLY A 104 -12.99 -24.58 0.53
CA GLY A 104 -13.71 -25.53 1.38
C GLY A 104 -13.07 -26.91 1.31
N GLU A 105 -12.12 -27.19 2.20
CA GLU A 105 -12.16 -28.50 2.84
C GLU A 105 -13.17 -28.41 3.98
N SER A 106 -14.30 -29.08 3.81
CA SER A 106 -15.34 -29.27 4.81
C SER A 106 -14.73 -29.98 6.03
N GLY A 107 -14.31 -29.21 7.01
CA GLY A 107 -13.71 -29.79 8.24
C GLY A 107 -13.38 -28.81 9.34
N GLY A 108 -13.37 -27.51 9.08
CA GLY A 108 -13.13 -26.47 10.08
C GLY A 108 -14.44 -25.78 10.45
N THR A 109 -14.88 -25.93 11.70
CA THR A 109 -15.98 -25.14 12.27
C THR A 109 -15.64 -23.66 12.22
N GLY A 110 -16.25 -22.89 11.28
CA GLY A 110 -16.18 -21.45 11.31
C GLY A 110 -15.83 -20.70 10.02
N THR A 111 -15.86 -21.34 8.85
CA THR A 111 -15.76 -20.62 7.58
C THR A 111 -17.08 -19.89 7.31
N PRO A 112 -17.11 -18.55 7.12
CA PRO A 112 -18.33 -17.90 6.66
C PRO A 112 -18.66 -18.45 5.27
N GLU A 113 -19.83 -19.03 5.19
CA GLU A 113 -20.42 -19.36 3.90
C GLU A 113 -20.70 -18.04 3.16
N ALA A 114 -20.34 -17.97 1.89
CA ALA A 114 -20.69 -16.83 1.07
C ALA A 114 -22.23 -16.73 1.01
N VAL A 115 -22.79 -15.60 1.42
CA VAL A 115 -24.23 -15.36 1.27
C VAL A 115 -24.46 -14.75 -0.11
N ALA A 116 -25.19 -15.47 -0.95
CA ALA A 116 -25.57 -14.98 -2.26
C ALA A 116 -26.57 -13.79 -2.15
N SER A 117 -26.48 -12.86 -3.10
CA SER A 117 -27.40 -11.74 -3.19
C SER A 117 -28.82 -12.19 -3.57
N ASP A 118 -29.78 -11.32 -3.34
CA ASP A 118 -31.06 -11.42 -4.04
C ASP A 118 -30.87 -11.28 -5.56
N ALA A 119 -31.78 -11.88 -6.33
CA ALA A 119 -31.77 -11.77 -7.77
C ALA A 119 -32.14 -10.34 -8.22
N LYS A 120 -31.18 -9.67 -8.87
CA LYS A 120 -31.35 -8.30 -9.38
C LYS A 120 -31.64 -8.30 -10.88
N LEU A 121 -32.42 -7.32 -11.32
CA LEU A 121 -32.75 -7.13 -12.72
C LEU A 121 -31.61 -6.40 -13.44
N VAL A 122 -31.05 -7.03 -14.47
CA VAL A 122 -29.88 -6.54 -15.23
C VAL A 122 -30.18 -6.58 -16.75
N PRO A 123 -29.42 -5.88 -17.61
CA PRO A 123 -29.55 -6.03 -19.05
C PRO A 123 -29.36 -7.48 -19.49
N GLU A 124 -30.24 -8.02 -20.34
CA GLU A 124 -30.15 -9.42 -20.84
C GLU A 124 -28.88 -9.71 -21.65
N LYS A 125 -28.24 -8.66 -22.19
CA LYS A 125 -26.97 -8.74 -22.92
C LYS A 125 -25.75 -8.87 -22.03
N THR A 126 -25.93 -8.81 -20.69
CA THR A 126 -24.82 -8.97 -19.75
C THR A 126 -24.17 -10.34 -19.89
N LYS A 127 -22.87 -10.37 -20.14
CA LYS A 127 -22.04 -11.58 -20.29
C LYS A 127 -20.92 -11.63 -19.27
N LYS A 128 -20.46 -10.46 -18.82
CA LYS A 128 -19.35 -10.33 -17.87
C LYS A 128 -19.68 -9.28 -16.82
N VAL A 129 -19.05 -9.40 -15.67
CA VAL A 129 -19.19 -8.42 -14.57
C VAL A 129 -17.82 -8.05 -13.99
N PHE A 130 -17.76 -6.88 -13.38
CA PHE A 130 -16.69 -6.47 -12.48
C PHE A 130 -17.31 -5.94 -11.21
N VAL A 131 -16.93 -6.51 -10.07
CA VAL A 131 -17.47 -6.16 -8.76
C VAL A 131 -16.52 -5.23 -8.04
N VAL A 132 -17.05 -4.19 -7.40
CA VAL A 132 -16.32 -3.28 -6.52
C VAL A 132 -17.07 -3.19 -5.19
N ILE A 133 -16.38 -3.53 -4.11
CA ILE A 133 -16.89 -3.49 -2.75
C ILE A 133 -16.30 -2.26 -2.05
N ASN A 134 -17.11 -1.54 -1.28
CA ASN A 134 -16.71 -0.33 -0.56
C ASN A 134 -15.98 0.68 -1.48
N PRO A 135 -16.58 1.08 -2.60
CA PRO A 135 -15.91 1.91 -3.59
C PRO A 135 -15.52 3.27 -3.01
N TYR A 136 -14.27 3.68 -3.26
CA TYR A 136 -13.84 5.04 -2.97
C TYR A 136 -14.40 6.00 -4.04
N THR A 137 -15.33 6.84 -3.61
CA THR A 137 -16.08 7.76 -4.46
C THR A 137 -16.08 9.16 -3.86
N ASP A 138 -14.93 9.74 -3.60
CA ASP A 138 -14.84 11.10 -3.08
C ASP A 138 -14.88 12.11 -4.23
N GLY A 139 -16.06 12.60 -4.57
CA GLY A 139 -16.31 13.73 -5.45
C GLY A 139 -15.46 13.75 -6.73
N SER A 140 -14.43 14.59 -6.75
CA SER A 140 -13.46 14.69 -7.86
C SER A 140 -12.28 13.71 -7.76
N LYS A 141 -12.16 13.01 -6.63
CA LYS A 141 -11.14 11.99 -6.36
C LYS A 141 -11.84 10.64 -6.26
N GLY A 142 -11.18 9.58 -6.69
CA GLY A 142 -11.79 8.27 -6.72
C GLY A 142 -12.45 7.93 -8.05
N TRP A 143 -13.02 6.74 -8.14
CA TRP A 143 -13.69 6.28 -9.36
C TRP A 143 -15.14 6.75 -9.39
N ASN A 144 -15.53 7.39 -10.48
CA ASN A 144 -16.94 7.66 -10.75
C ASN A 144 -17.58 6.40 -11.38
N LEU A 145 -18.10 5.51 -10.55
CA LEU A 145 -18.75 4.25 -10.93
C LEU A 145 -20.28 4.38 -10.99
N THR A 146 -20.78 5.47 -11.55
CA THR A 146 -22.20 5.63 -11.85
C THR A 146 -22.50 5.16 -13.28
N ALA A 147 -23.72 4.70 -13.54
CA ALA A 147 -24.14 4.30 -14.88
C ALA A 147 -23.86 5.40 -15.91
N ASP A 148 -24.20 6.66 -15.60
CA ASP A 148 -23.97 7.81 -16.49
C ASP A 148 -22.49 8.03 -16.83
N ALA A 149 -21.59 7.69 -15.90
CA ALA A 149 -20.16 7.89 -16.08
C ALA A 149 -19.50 6.78 -16.90
N VAL A 150 -19.98 5.53 -16.81
CA VAL A 150 -19.27 4.35 -17.37
C VAL A 150 -20.02 3.67 -18.51
N LYS A 151 -21.32 3.83 -18.63
CA LYS A 151 -22.13 3.21 -19.69
C LYS A 151 -21.62 3.55 -21.09
N GLY A 152 -21.49 2.53 -21.93
CA GLY A 152 -20.95 2.63 -23.29
C GLY A 152 -19.42 2.75 -23.36
N LYS A 153 -18.71 2.70 -22.22
CA LYS A 153 -17.25 2.72 -22.19
C LYS A 153 -16.67 1.32 -22.13
N PRO A 154 -15.58 1.04 -22.83
CA PRO A 154 -14.86 -0.21 -22.70
C PRO A 154 -14.14 -0.30 -21.34
N TRP A 155 -13.92 -1.53 -20.85
CA TRP A 155 -13.23 -1.78 -19.59
C TRP A 155 -11.89 -1.06 -19.48
N SER A 156 -11.09 -1.06 -20.55
CA SER A 156 -9.78 -0.41 -20.59
C SER A 156 -9.82 1.10 -20.27
N VAL A 157 -10.94 1.77 -20.55
CA VAL A 157 -11.14 3.19 -20.21
C VAL A 157 -11.63 3.38 -18.78
N ILE A 158 -12.35 2.38 -18.24
CA ILE A 158 -12.86 2.43 -16.85
C ILE A 158 -11.75 2.10 -15.86
N ASN A 159 -10.89 1.13 -16.16
CA ASN A 159 -9.80 0.68 -15.30
C ASN A 159 -8.59 1.63 -15.35
N THR A 160 -8.78 2.88 -15.03
CA THR A 160 -7.70 3.87 -14.95
C THR A 160 -7.13 3.97 -13.53
N ALA A 161 -5.84 4.27 -13.42
CA ALA A 161 -5.24 4.56 -12.13
C ALA A 161 -5.76 5.90 -11.59
N ILE A 162 -5.99 5.94 -10.28
CA ILE A 162 -6.30 7.17 -9.56
C ILE A 162 -5.27 7.41 -8.47
N GLU A 163 -5.10 8.67 -8.08
CA GLU A 163 -4.39 9.00 -6.85
C GLU A 163 -5.29 8.67 -5.65
N ALA A 164 -4.77 7.96 -4.68
CA ALA A 164 -5.49 7.61 -3.47
C ALA A 164 -4.57 7.61 -2.25
N VAL A 165 -5.07 8.13 -1.15
CA VAL A 165 -4.46 7.96 0.16
C VAL A 165 -4.90 6.60 0.70
N ILE A 166 -3.98 5.83 1.27
CA ILE A 166 -4.30 4.50 1.81
C ILE A 166 -5.48 4.52 2.80
N ALA A 167 -5.63 5.59 3.57
CA ALA A 167 -6.76 5.79 4.49
C ALA A 167 -8.13 5.81 3.79
N ASN A 168 -8.20 6.08 2.49
CA ASN A 168 -9.45 6.05 1.72
C ASN A 168 -9.75 4.67 1.14
N ILE A 169 -8.76 3.77 1.12
CA ILE A 169 -8.82 2.43 0.53
C ILE A 169 -8.91 1.36 1.60
N ALA A 170 -8.27 1.58 2.76
CA ALA A 170 -8.13 0.59 3.81
C ALA A 170 -8.35 1.22 5.19
N THR A 171 -9.62 1.38 5.56
CA THR A 171 -10.04 1.76 6.91
C THR A 171 -10.85 0.66 7.55
N ASN A 172 -10.89 0.60 8.89
CA ASN A 172 -11.70 -0.38 9.58
C ASN A 172 -13.17 -0.30 9.11
N ASP A 173 -13.77 -1.45 8.86
CA ASP A 173 -15.12 -1.63 8.29
C ASP A 173 -15.33 -1.08 6.87
N ASN A 174 -14.28 -0.61 6.18
CA ASN A 174 -14.39 -0.02 4.84
C ASN A 174 -13.15 -0.30 3.97
N PHE A 175 -12.73 -1.56 3.91
CA PHE A 175 -11.69 -1.97 2.98
C PHE A 175 -12.26 -2.07 1.58
N MET A 176 -11.66 -1.32 0.64
CA MET A 176 -12.03 -1.41 -0.76
C MET A 176 -11.53 -2.72 -1.35
N MET A 177 -12.44 -3.44 -2.03
CA MET A 177 -12.14 -4.71 -2.70
C MET A 177 -12.69 -4.66 -4.13
N ALA A 178 -12.11 -5.46 -5.00
CA ALA A 178 -12.55 -5.56 -6.39
C ALA A 178 -12.37 -6.99 -6.92
N SER A 179 -13.04 -7.31 -8.01
CA SER A 179 -12.86 -8.60 -8.71
C SER A 179 -11.38 -8.91 -8.87
N ALA A 180 -10.98 -10.09 -8.44
CA ALA A 180 -9.60 -10.55 -8.49
C ALA A 180 -9.14 -10.89 -9.92
N GLY A 181 -10.08 -11.30 -10.77
CA GLY A 181 -9.79 -11.81 -12.09
C GLY A 181 -9.16 -13.22 -12.05
N GLU A 182 -9.32 -13.97 -13.09
CA GLU A 182 -8.77 -15.35 -13.18
C GLU A 182 -7.86 -15.53 -14.41
N GLY A 183 -7.87 -14.56 -15.33
CA GLY A 183 -7.14 -14.61 -16.58
C GLY A 183 -5.92 -13.69 -16.62
N ALA A 184 -4.99 -14.01 -17.51
CA ALA A 184 -3.91 -13.11 -17.85
C ALA A 184 -4.45 -11.92 -18.65
N GLY A 185 -3.76 -10.77 -18.52
CA GLY A 185 -4.11 -9.56 -19.23
C GLY A 185 -5.22 -8.74 -18.60
N ILE A 186 -5.49 -7.57 -19.16
CA ILE A 186 -6.54 -6.65 -18.70
C ILE A 186 -7.93 -7.27 -18.84
N GLU A 187 -8.11 -8.12 -19.84
CA GLU A 187 -9.37 -8.80 -20.13
C GLU A 187 -9.72 -9.87 -19.09
N GLY A 188 -8.71 -10.44 -18.40
CA GLY A 188 -8.90 -11.38 -17.30
C GLY A 188 -9.57 -10.79 -16.05
N ALA A 189 -9.78 -9.46 -16.00
CA ALA A 189 -10.50 -8.79 -14.93
C ALA A 189 -11.99 -9.12 -14.90
N LEU A 190 -12.60 -9.28 -16.06
CA LEU A 190 -14.04 -9.41 -16.20
C LEU A 190 -14.46 -10.88 -16.06
N MET A 191 -15.31 -11.12 -15.07
CA MET A 191 -15.81 -12.45 -14.74
C MET A 191 -17.03 -12.79 -15.58
N GLY A 192 -17.00 -13.94 -16.26
CA GLY A 192 -18.13 -14.45 -17.04
C GLY A 192 -19.33 -14.78 -16.17
N VAL A 193 -20.54 -14.38 -16.59
CA VAL A 193 -21.78 -14.65 -15.86
C VAL A 193 -22.89 -15.16 -16.76
N THR A 194 -23.81 -15.93 -16.18
CA THR A 194 -25.06 -16.32 -16.81
C THR A 194 -26.19 -15.51 -16.20
N VAL A 195 -26.98 -14.85 -17.05
CA VAL A 195 -28.20 -14.15 -16.63
C VAL A 195 -29.43 -14.98 -17.00
N HIS A 196 -30.45 -14.95 -16.15
CA HIS A 196 -31.65 -15.79 -16.26
C HIS A 196 -32.84 -14.94 -16.74
N LYS A 197 -33.19 -15.11 -18.01
CA LYS A 197 -34.32 -14.40 -18.63
C LYS A 197 -35.62 -15.12 -18.35
N PRO A 198 -36.72 -14.41 -17.94
CA PRO A 198 -38.03 -15.02 -17.83
C PRO A 198 -38.56 -15.51 -19.18
N ASP A 199 -39.13 -16.71 -19.23
CA ASP A 199 -39.79 -17.26 -20.41
C ASP A 199 -41.24 -16.72 -20.51
N GLY A 200 -41.37 -15.40 -20.53
CA GLY A 200 -42.63 -14.66 -20.53
C GLY A 200 -42.79 -13.75 -19.31
N TYR A 201 -43.84 -12.94 -19.31
CA TYR A 201 -44.02 -11.87 -18.34
C TYR A 201 -45.13 -12.17 -17.29
N THR A 202 -45.50 -13.43 -17.11
CA THR A 202 -46.36 -13.83 -15.99
C THR A 202 -45.56 -13.92 -14.69
N GLN A 203 -46.18 -13.70 -13.54
CA GLN A 203 -45.52 -13.72 -12.25
C GLN A 203 -44.79 -15.04 -12.02
N ASP A 204 -45.40 -16.19 -12.33
CA ASP A 204 -44.76 -17.52 -12.20
C ASP A 204 -43.45 -17.64 -13.01
N LYS A 205 -43.40 -17.06 -14.22
CA LYS A 205 -42.22 -17.08 -15.09
C LYS A 205 -41.11 -16.16 -14.56
N ILE A 206 -41.51 -15.01 -14.01
CA ILE A 206 -40.61 -14.07 -13.35
C ILE A 206 -40.00 -14.71 -12.10
N ASP A 207 -40.84 -15.33 -11.26
CA ASP A 207 -40.39 -15.99 -10.03
C ASP A 207 -39.49 -17.19 -10.32
N ALA A 208 -39.80 -17.95 -11.39
CA ALA A 208 -38.93 -19.02 -11.85
C ALA A 208 -37.53 -18.51 -12.27
N ALA A 209 -37.44 -17.41 -13.01
CA ALA A 209 -36.18 -16.83 -13.42
C ALA A 209 -35.39 -16.24 -12.23
N LYS A 210 -36.06 -15.60 -11.28
CA LYS A 210 -35.48 -15.14 -10.02
C LYS A 210 -34.93 -16.30 -9.18
N LYS A 211 -35.68 -17.36 -9.08
CA LYS A 211 -35.30 -18.57 -8.36
C LYS A 211 -34.08 -19.21 -9.00
N GLU A 212 -34.06 -19.33 -10.32
CA GLU A 212 -32.95 -19.91 -11.07
C GLU A 212 -31.66 -19.09 -10.86
N ALA A 213 -31.75 -17.74 -10.88
CA ALA A 213 -30.63 -16.87 -10.57
C ALA A 213 -30.10 -17.05 -9.14
N LYS A 214 -30.98 -17.26 -8.16
CA LYS A 214 -30.60 -17.51 -6.77
C LYS A 214 -30.01 -18.90 -6.54
N ASP A 215 -30.54 -19.91 -7.20
CA ASP A 215 -30.07 -21.29 -7.09
C ASP A 215 -28.70 -21.47 -7.77
N HIS A 216 -28.37 -20.60 -8.72
CA HIS A 216 -27.12 -20.60 -9.50
C HIS A 216 -26.47 -19.20 -9.51
N PRO A 217 -26.07 -18.67 -8.35
CA PRO A 217 -25.41 -17.38 -8.28
C PRO A 217 -24.07 -17.40 -9.00
N ALA A 218 -23.71 -16.33 -9.68
CA ALA A 218 -22.38 -16.21 -10.26
C ALA A 218 -21.34 -16.04 -9.14
N GLU A 219 -20.35 -16.90 -9.11
CA GLU A 219 -19.27 -16.89 -8.14
C GLU A 219 -18.20 -15.91 -8.57
N ILE A 220 -17.92 -14.90 -7.74
CA ILE A 220 -16.95 -13.85 -8.04
C ILE A 220 -15.86 -13.84 -6.97
N SER A 221 -14.63 -14.07 -7.39
CA SER A 221 -13.46 -13.91 -6.55
C SER A 221 -13.09 -12.43 -6.41
N VAL A 222 -12.79 -11.97 -5.19
CA VAL A 222 -12.44 -10.59 -4.89
C VAL A 222 -11.17 -10.48 -4.07
N ASP A 223 -10.40 -9.41 -4.33
CA ASP A 223 -9.17 -9.02 -3.62
C ASP A 223 -9.33 -7.65 -2.96
N ARG A 224 -8.75 -7.46 -1.77
CA ARG A 224 -8.54 -6.11 -1.23
C ARG A 224 -7.53 -5.36 -2.10
N LEU A 225 -7.75 -4.06 -2.32
CA LEU A 225 -6.82 -3.23 -3.11
C LEU A 225 -5.54 -2.86 -2.35
N SER A 226 -5.53 -3.09 -1.06
CA SER A 226 -4.39 -2.85 -0.17
C SER A 226 -3.63 -4.14 0.15
N ALA A 227 -2.38 -3.96 0.59
CA ALA A 227 -1.60 -4.98 1.28
C ALA A 227 -1.49 -4.64 2.77
N LYS A 228 -1.27 -5.66 3.59
CA LYS A 228 -1.05 -5.56 5.03
C LYS A 228 0.39 -5.90 5.36
N VAL A 229 1.02 -5.06 6.18
CA VAL A 229 2.40 -5.27 6.65
C VAL A 229 2.38 -5.28 8.17
N GLU A 230 3.08 -6.23 8.76
CA GLU A 230 3.28 -6.36 10.21
C GLU A 230 4.73 -6.67 10.50
N LEU A 231 5.27 -6.10 11.58
CA LEU A 231 6.63 -6.35 12.00
C LEU A 231 6.65 -6.94 13.40
N ALA A 232 7.33 -8.08 13.53
CA ALA A 232 7.63 -8.74 14.80
C ALA A 232 9.14 -8.71 15.09
N VAL A 233 9.49 -8.91 16.34
CA VAL A 233 10.88 -9.05 16.79
C VAL A 233 10.99 -10.38 17.51
N LYS A 234 11.90 -11.25 17.04
CA LYS A 234 12.14 -12.55 17.63
C LYS A 234 12.58 -12.43 19.08
N ASP A 235 12.12 -13.34 19.91
CA ASP A 235 12.55 -13.47 21.31
C ASP A 235 13.12 -14.88 21.54
N PRO A 236 14.40 -15.02 21.96
CA PRO A 236 15.40 -13.97 22.17
C PRO A 236 15.93 -13.39 20.85
N PHE A 237 16.17 -12.06 20.85
CA PHE A 237 16.79 -11.36 19.72
C PHE A 237 18.32 -11.45 19.80
N SER A 238 18.96 -11.76 18.69
CA SER A 238 20.41 -11.94 18.64
C SER A 238 21.14 -10.67 18.16
N THR A 239 22.19 -10.28 18.91
CA THR A 239 23.08 -9.18 18.53
C THR A 239 24.45 -9.69 18.16
N LYS A 240 25.07 -9.09 17.16
CA LYS A 240 26.47 -9.33 16.77
C LYS A 240 27.19 -7.97 16.66
N PRO A 241 28.43 -7.84 17.15
CA PRO A 241 29.14 -8.83 17.99
C PRO A 241 28.43 -9.07 19.33
N ASP A 242 28.73 -10.20 19.96
CA ASP A 242 28.18 -10.53 21.26
C ASP A 242 28.48 -9.43 22.28
N GLY A 243 27.50 -9.12 23.11
CA GLY A 243 27.58 -8.04 24.10
C GLY A 243 27.12 -6.67 23.62
N ALA A 244 26.91 -6.46 22.33
CA ALA A 244 26.20 -5.28 21.83
C ALA A 244 24.76 -5.29 22.37
N LYS A 245 24.18 -4.10 22.55
CA LYS A 245 22.80 -3.93 23.02
C LYS A 245 21.93 -3.42 21.90
N PHE A 246 20.73 -3.96 21.82
CA PHE A 246 19.71 -3.55 20.86
C PHE A 246 18.35 -3.36 21.57
N THR A 247 17.77 -2.18 21.40
CA THR A 247 16.42 -1.88 21.87
C THR A 247 15.59 -1.42 20.70
N PHE A 248 14.51 -2.12 20.42
CA PHE A 248 13.55 -1.75 19.38
C PHE A 248 12.82 -0.46 19.77
N GLY A 249 12.78 0.53 18.88
CA GLY A 249 12.19 1.85 19.13
C GLY A 249 10.93 2.15 18.31
N GLY A 250 10.65 1.35 17.28
CA GLY A 250 9.48 1.51 16.41
C GLY A 250 9.78 1.21 14.95
N TRP A 251 8.74 1.23 14.12
CA TRP A 251 8.86 1.06 12.68
C TRP A 251 7.82 1.86 11.91
N GLU A 252 8.08 2.15 10.64
CA GLU A 252 7.14 2.77 9.68
C GLU A 252 7.43 2.28 8.27
N LEU A 253 6.43 2.42 7.38
CA LEU A 253 6.62 2.19 5.95
C LEU A 253 7.24 3.41 5.28
N SER A 254 8.02 3.15 4.24
CA SER A 254 8.55 4.17 3.32
C SER A 254 8.47 3.67 1.89
N VAL A 255 8.48 4.57 0.93
CA VAL A 255 8.31 4.29 -0.51
C VAL A 255 6.95 3.60 -0.75
N THR A 256 5.88 4.22 -0.28
CA THR A 256 4.53 3.71 -0.49
C THR A 256 3.87 4.37 -1.68
N ASN A 257 3.25 3.56 -2.54
CA ASN A 257 2.58 4.04 -3.74
C ASN A 257 1.40 4.97 -3.43
N LYS A 258 1.22 6.02 -4.22
CA LYS A 258 0.13 7.01 -4.12
C LYS A 258 -0.97 6.80 -5.14
N SER A 259 -0.89 5.77 -5.95
CA SER A 259 -1.89 5.50 -6.98
C SER A 259 -2.32 4.04 -6.98
N VAL A 260 -3.53 3.78 -7.45
CA VAL A 260 -4.14 2.46 -7.48
C VAL A 260 -5.06 2.32 -8.70
N LYS A 261 -5.12 1.11 -9.26
CA LYS A 261 -6.10 0.70 -10.27
C LYS A 261 -7.15 -0.19 -9.64
N LEU A 262 -8.37 -0.22 -10.20
CA LEU A 262 -9.39 -1.20 -9.81
C LEU A 262 -8.86 -2.63 -9.99
N TYR A 263 -8.24 -2.89 -11.11
CA TYR A 263 -7.61 -4.15 -11.43
C TYR A 263 -6.18 -3.95 -11.93
N SER A 264 -5.24 -4.67 -11.36
CA SER A 264 -3.88 -4.83 -11.86
C SER A 264 -3.75 -6.19 -12.53
N GLU A 265 -3.21 -6.18 -13.73
CA GLU A 265 -3.05 -7.36 -14.57
C GLU A 265 -2.25 -8.45 -13.85
N LEU A 266 -2.73 -9.70 -13.93
CA LEU A 266 -1.99 -10.87 -13.47
C LEU A 266 -1.02 -11.32 -14.55
N ILE A 267 0.23 -11.57 -14.17
CA ILE A 267 1.23 -12.20 -15.00
C ILE A 267 1.77 -13.46 -14.32
N THR A 268 1.99 -14.50 -15.09
CA THR A 268 2.74 -15.66 -14.62
C THR A 268 4.22 -15.40 -14.87
N TYR A 269 5.08 -15.70 -13.91
CA TYR A 269 6.52 -15.58 -14.06
C TYR A 269 7.22 -16.89 -13.75
N ASP A 270 8.27 -17.15 -14.51
CA ASP A 270 9.01 -18.41 -14.50
C ASP A 270 10.14 -18.32 -13.48
N ASN A 271 9.79 -18.50 -12.20
CA ASN A 271 10.71 -18.44 -11.08
C ASN A 271 10.82 -19.79 -10.37
N ALA A 272 11.47 -19.80 -9.22
CA ALA A 272 11.62 -21.00 -8.39
C ALA A 272 10.28 -21.62 -7.96
N THR A 273 9.19 -20.87 -7.98
CA THR A 273 7.83 -21.33 -7.66
C THR A 273 7.01 -21.48 -8.94
N PRO A 274 6.82 -22.70 -9.48
CA PRO A 274 6.02 -22.92 -10.68
C PRO A 274 4.58 -22.41 -10.53
N GLY A 275 4.11 -21.64 -11.50
CA GLY A 275 2.76 -21.07 -11.51
C GLY A 275 2.57 -19.86 -10.61
N ALA A 276 3.64 -19.32 -10.02
CA ALA A 276 3.57 -18.07 -9.30
C ALA A 276 3.09 -16.95 -10.21
N VAL A 277 2.23 -16.08 -9.67
CA VAL A 277 1.70 -14.92 -10.37
C VAL A 277 2.13 -13.65 -9.68
N TYR A 278 2.24 -12.58 -10.46
CA TYR A 278 2.60 -11.24 -10.01
C TYR A 278 1.66 -10.24 -10.65
N ARG A 279 1.37 -9.13 -9.99
CA ARG A 279 0.47 -8.11 -10.53
C ARG A 279 1.25 -6.96 -11.12
N ARG A 280 0.68 -6.36 -12.18
CA ARG A 280 1.21 -5.14 -12.80
C ARG A 280 0.38 -3.95 -12.37
N ASP A 281 0.86 -3.20 -11.39
CA ASP A 281 0.27 -1.91 -11.04
C ASP A 281 0.71 -0.81 -12.03
N LYS A 282 0.39 0.46 -11.72
CA LYS A 282 0.77 1.61 -12.55
C LYS A 282 2.30 1.76 -12.67
N ASN A 283 3.04 1.38 -11.62
CA ASN A 283 4.48 1.60 -11.52
C ASN A 283 5.33 0.42 -12.04
N TYR A 284 4.67 -0.63 -12.53
CA TYR A 284 5.34 -1.87 -12.93
C TYR A 284 6.44 -1.67 -13.98
N LEU A 285 6.19 -0.84 -14.99
CA LEU A 285 7.17 -0.59 -16.05
C LEU A 285 8.14 0.52 -15.65
N LYS A 286 9.43 0.32 -15.88
CA LYS A 286 10.46 1.33 -15.60
C LYS A 286 10.17 2.67 -16.29
N SER A 287 9.58 2.65 -17.47
CA SER A 287 9.19 3.87 -18.21
C SER A 287 8.05 4.66 -17.54
N GLU A 288 7.33 4.04 -16.62
CA GLU A 288 6.27 4.69 -15.83
C GLU A 288 6.78 5.19 -14.47
N GLN A 289 8.03 4.90 -14.12
CA GLN A 289 8.67 5.41 -12.91
C GLN A 289 9.00 6.91 -13.06
N PRO A 290 9.12 7.65 -11.94
CA PRO A 290 9.51 9.05 -12.01
C PRO A 290 10.90 9.22 -12.62
N ASP A 291 11.09 10.26 -13.41
CA ASP A 291 12.41 10.64 -13.94
C ASP A 291 13.30 11.13 -12.80
N ILE A 292 14.41 10.43 -12.59
CA ILE A 292 15.43 10.71 -11.56
C ILE A 292 16.79 11.10 -12.16
N SER A 293 16.84 11.37 -13.45
CA SER A 293 18.08 11.75 -14.14
C SER A 293 18.57 13.17 -13.80
N ASP A 294 17.66 14.03 -13.34
CA ASP A 294 17.92 15.40 -12.91
C ASP A 294 17.70 15.55 -11.40
N ASN A 295 18.79 15.73 -10.65
CA ASN A 295 18.73 15.90 -9.19
C ASN A 295 17.89 17.11 -8.74
N SER A 296 17.74 18.16 -9.57
CA SER A 296 16.98 19.36 -9.21
C SER A 296 15.45 19.12 -9.19
N THR A 297 14.98 18.14 -9.94
CA THR A 297 13.57 17.77 -10.05
C THR A 297 13.26 16.39 -9.48
N MET A 298 14.28 15.58 -9.23
CA MET A 298 14.18 14.19 -8.78
C MET A 298 13.26 14.06 -7.56
N GLU A 299 13.52 14.83 -6.49
CA GLU A 299 12.72 14.77 -5.26
C GLU A 299 11.24 15.07 -5.54
N THR A 300 10.95 16.09 -6.35
CA THR A 300 9.59 16.45 -6.73
C THR A 300 8.92 15.33 -7.52
N ASN A 301 9.61 14.77 -8.50
CA ASN A 301 9.10 13.68 -9.34
C ASN A 301 8.81 12.42 -8.51
N MET A 302 9.71 12.05 -7.63
CA MET A 302 9.54 10.90 -6.74
C MET A 302 8.39 11.12 -5.75
N MET A 303 8.32 12.30 -5.14
CA MET A 303 7.25 12.67 -4.20
C MET A 303 5.86 12.77 -4.85
N ALA A 304 5.78 12.92 -6.16
CA ALA A 304 4.52 12.85 -6.90
C ALA A 304 3.97 11.41 -6.98
N THR A 305 4.85 10.42 -6.97
CA THR A 305 4.49 9.00 -7.16
C THR A 305 4.43 8.22 -5.86
N PHE A 306 5.35 8.47 -4.92
CA PHE A 306 5.49 7.74 -3.67
C PHE A 306 5.52 8.67 -2.47
N ASP A 307 5.09 8.16 -1.32
CA ASP A 307 5.35 8.76 -0.01
C ASP A 307 6.65 8.19 0.56
N TYR A 308 7.55 9.09 0.97
CA TYR A 308 8.82 8.76 1.58
C TYR A 308 8.85 9.20 3.04
N LEU A 309 9.41 8.35 3.89
CA LEU A 309 9.79 8.75 5.23
C LEU A 309 11.12 9.50 5.11
N LYS A 310 11.13 10.79 5.44
CA LYS A 310 12.25 11.72 5.17
C LYS A 310 12.93 12.19 6.44
N ASN A 311 14.22 12.51 6.30
CA ASN A 311 14.93 13.30 7.30
C ASN A 311 14.46 14.76 7.27
N ILE A 312 14.37 15.40 8.44
CA ILE A 312 13.98 16.80 8.55
C ILE A 312 15.17 17.62 9.00
N ASP A 313 15.69 18.45 8.09
CA ASP A 313 16.92 19.20 8.30
C ASP A 313 16.71 20.54 9.07
N ASN A 314 15.51 21.10 9.00
CA ASN A 314 15.33 22.53 9.27
C ASN A 314 14.58 22.87 10.54
N ASP A 315 13.95 21.93 11.24
CA ASP A 315 13.17 22.25 12.41
C ASP A 315 13.60 21.51 13.67
N ALA A 316 13.51 22.21 14.83
CA ALA A 316 14.09 21.71 16.07
C ALA A 316 13.42 20.44 16.57
N ASP A 317 12.15 20.22 16.24
CA ASP A 317 11.30 19.28 16.94
C ASP A 317 10.74 18.13 16.07
N LEU A 318 11.06 18.10 14.78
CA LEU A 318 10.43 17.17 13.83
C LEU A 318 11.42 16.17 13.22
N ILE A 319 11.93 15.26 14.04
CA ILE A 319 12.39 13.97 13.51
C ILE A 319 11.10 13.19 13.20
N PRO A 320 10.92 12.66 11.97
CA PRO A 320 9.74 11.88 11.66
C PRO A 320 9.53 10.79 12.70
N GLU A 321 8.32 10.67 13.19
CA GLU A 321 8.01 9.69 14.21
C GLU A 321 7.99 8.29 13.60
N VAL A 322 9.08 7.56 13.78
CA VAL A 322 9.12 6.12 13.58
C VAL A 322 8.75 5.49 14.91
N LYS A 323 7.46 5.20 15.11
CA LYS A 323 6.95 4.85 16.44
C LYS A 323 5.96 3.68 16.48
N ARG A 324 5.64 3.09 15.34
CA ARG A 324 4.70 1.96 15.31
C ARG A 324 5.27 0.79 16.10
N ASP A 325 4.49 0.26 17.03
CA ASP A 325 4.92 -0.86 17.87
C ASP A 325 5.04 -2.17 17.08
N LYS A 326 5.91 -3.08 17.52
CA LYS A 326 5.97 -4.46 17.03
C LYS A 326 4.63 -5.16 17.26
N GLY A 327 4.24 -6.03 16.34
CA GLY A 327 2.96 -6.74 16.34
C GLY A 327 1.77 -5.89 15.91
N THR A 328 1.97 -4.62 15.55
CA THR A 328 0.92 -3.80 14.93
C THR A 328 0.97 -3.90 13.42
N SER A 329 -0.18 -3.77 12.76
CA SER A 329 -0.28 -3.79 11.30
C SER A 329 -0.30 -2.39 10.72
N CYS A 330 0.21 -2.26 9.49
CA CYS A 330 0.08 -1.10 8.63
C CYS A 330 -0.39 -1.53 7.26
N TYR A 331 -1.14 -0.68 6.58
CA TYR A 331 -1.62 -0.95 5.23
C TYR A 331 -0.92 -0.03 4.24
N CYS A 332 -0.73 -0.52 3.01
CA CYS A 332 -0.23 0.27 1.89
C CYS A 332 -0.94 -0.14 0.60
N LEU A 333 -0.87 0.72 -0.41
CA LEU A 333 -1.30 0.38 -1.75
C LEU A 333 -0.31 -0.60 -2.38
N GLU A 334 -0.80 -1.37 -3.35
CA GLU A 334 0.03 -2.23 -4.19
C GLU A 334 1.16 -1.41 -4.82
N ASN A 335 2.37 -1.97 -4.80
CA ASN A 335 3.55 -1.40 -5.45
C ASN A 335 4.37 -2.53 -6.04
N THR A 336 4.22 -2.73 -7.33
CA THR A 336 4.90 -3.77 -8.11
C THR A 336 5.73 -3.15 -9.23
N MET A 337 6.78 -3.85 -9.63
CA MET A 337 7.72 -3.37 -10.63
C MET A 337 8.30 -4.52 -11.45
N ASP A 338 8.76 -4.24 -12.67
CA ASP A 338 9.54 -5.19 -13.46
C ASP A 338 10.96 -5.36 -12.88
N ALA A 339 11.70 -6.34 -13.41
CA ALA A 339 13.06 -6.64 -12.93
C ALA A 339 13.99 -5.41 -12.93
N ASN A 340 13.88 -4.55 -13.95
CA ASN A 340 14.75 -3.38 -14.12
C ASN A 340 14.33 -2.19 -13.24
N ALA A 341 13.15 -2.23 -12.64
CA ALA A 341 12.61 -1.19 -11.78
C ALA A 341 12.68 -1.55 -10.28
N GLN A 342 13.27 -2.69 -9.91
CA GLN A 342 13.56 -3.07 -8.52
C GLN A 342 14.74 -2.23 -8.00
N GLN A 343 14.46 -0.99 -7.65
CA GLN A 343 15.43 0.01 -7.22
C GLN A 343 15.00 0.67 -5.92
N LEU A 344 15.97 1.07 -5.09
CA LEU A 344 15.75 1.61 -3.73
C LEU A 344 14.77 2.77 -3.69
N GLY A 345 14.69 3.57 -4.76
CA GLY A 345 13.78 4.70 -4.87
C GLY A 345 12.32 4.31 -5.14
N PHE A 346 12.07 3.07 -5.54
CA PHE A 346 10.75 2.63 -6.04
C PHE A 346 10.18 1.44 -5.27
N THR A 347 10.98 0.77 -4.46
CA THR A 347 10.59 -0.44 -3.72
C THR A 347 10.13 -0.11 -2.31
N THR A 348 8.91 -0.52 -1.97
CA THR A 348 8.36 -0.35 -0.62
C THR A 348 9.21 -1.07 0.42
N LYS A 349 9.50 -0.37 1.51
CA LYS A 349 10.34 -0.85 2.59
C LYS A 349 9.81 -0.49 3.97
N VAL A 350 10.28 -1.21 4.96
CA VAL A 350 10.09 -0.90 6.37
C VAL A 350 11.34 -0.18 6.88
N VAL A 351 11.16 0.95 7.54
CA VAL A 351 12.20 1.64 8.31
C VAL A 351 12.03 1.29 9.78
N VAL A 352 13.06 0.73 10.39
CA VAL A 352 13.09 0.36 11.81
C VAL A 352 13.96 1.35 12.56
N LYS A 353 13.40 2.00 13.58
CA LYS A 353 14.13 2.80 14.57
C LYS A 353 14.54 1.91 15.73
N ALA A 354 15.79 1.99 16.15
CA ALA A 354 16.30 1.27 17.31
C ALA A 354 17.40 2.06 18.02
N GLN A 355 17.77 1.61 19.20
CA GLN A 355 19.01 1.98 19.85
C GLN A 355 19.96 0.78 19.73
N TYR A 356 21.11 1.01 19.12
CA TYR A 356 22.18 0.01 19.03
C TYR A 356 23.45 0.57 19.70
N THR A 357 23.84 -0.08 20.79
CA THR A 357 25.07 0.28 21.51
C THR A 357 26.12 -0.80 21.29
N PRO A 358 27.26 -0.45 20.67
CA PRO A 358 28.42 -1.35 20.58
C PRO A 358 28.87 -1.88 21.96
N ASN A 359 29.37 -3.10 22.00
CA ASN A 359 29.79 -3.75 23.25
C ASN A 359 30.91 -3.05 24.03
N SER A 360 31.66 -2.17 23.36
CA SER A 360 32.74 -1.36 23.97
C SER A 360 32.27 -0.09 24.67
N LEU A 361 30.96 0.24 24.58
CA LEU A 361 30.40 1.49 25.05
C LEU A 361 29.33 1.28 26.12
N THR A 362 29.06 2.31 26.90
CA THR A 362 27.95 2.31 27.87
C THR A 362 26.61 2.28 27.13
N GLU A 363 25.69 1.44 27.58
CA GLU A 363 24.36 1.31 27.00
C GLU A 363 23.65 2.65 26.88
N ASN A 364 23.02 2.88 25.74
CA ASN A 364 22.29 4.09 25.37
C ASN A 364 23.14 5.39 25.38
N SER A 365 24.46 5.30 25.43
CA SER A 365 25.32 6.48 25.31
C SER A 365 25.40 6.99 23.88
N SER A 366 25.64 8.29 23.72
CA SER A 366 25.96 8.88 22.41
C SER A 366 27.38 8.53 22.02
N TYR A 367 27.58 8.25 20.73
CA TYR A 367 28.90 7.86 20.22
C TYR A 367 29.11 8.29 18.78
N PHE A 368 30.37 8.22 18.36
CA PHE A 368 30.76 8.40 16.97
C PHE A 368 31.22 7.06 16.38
N SER A 369 31.00 6.89 15.08
CA SER A 369 31.67 5.83 14.32
C SER A 369 32.54 6.41 13.22
N TRP A 370 33.69 5.77 13.01
CA TRP A 370 34.62 6.09 11.94
C TRP A 370 35.41 4.84 11.55
N LYS A 371 35.35 4.47 10.27
CA LYS A 371 36.04 3.29 9.71
C LYS A 371 35.83 2.02 10.53
N GLY A 372 34.58 1.74 10.92
CA GLY A 372 34.22 0.52 11.65
C GLY A 372 34.55 0.53 13.15
N ASN A 373 35.19 1.59 13.66
CA ASN A 373 35.46 1.76 15.09
C ASN A 373 34.44 2.72 15.73
N TYR A 374 34.20 2.54 17.03
CA TYR A 374 33.28 3.32 17.83
C TYR A 374 33.98 4.10 18.91
N TYR A 375 33.62 5.36 19.11
CA TYR A 375 34.32 6.29 19.98
C TYR A 375 33.32 7.08 20.84
N THR A 376 33.61 7.24 22.12
CA THR A 376 33.04 8.35 22.89
C THR A 376 33.59 9.67 22.38
N LEU A 377 33.00 10.80 22.75
CA LEU A 377 33.50 12.12 22.36
C LEU A 377 34.96 12.29 22.78
N GLU A 378 35.33 11.90 23.99
CA GLU A 378 36.70 12.07 24.52
C GLU A 378 37.71 11.13 23.82
N GLN A 379 37.29 9.92 23.48
CA GLN A 379 38.13 9.01 22.66
C GLN A 379 38.33 9.57 21.26
N LEU A 380 37.26 10.12 20.64
CA LEU A 380 37.37 10.74 19.30
C LEU A 380 38.32 11.96 19.31
N LYS A 381 38.24 12.82 20.33
CA LYS A 381 39.17 13.94 20.51
C LYS A 381 40.60 13.48 20.65
N THR A 382 40.83 12.41 21.41
CA THR A 382 42.16 11.82 21.62
C THR A 382 42.70 11.26 20.32
N GLU A 383 41.89 10.49 19.59
CA GLU A 383 42.25 9.93 18.29
C GLU A 383 42.57 11.04 17.27
N TYR A 384 41.73 12.09 17.23
CA TYR A 384 41.97 13.24 16.38
C TYR A 384 43.33 13.93 16.67
N LYS A 385 43.68 14.10 17.94
CA LYS A 385 44.99 14.69 18.35
C LYS A 385 46.17 13.81 17.94
N ASN A 386 46.02 12.50 18.07
CA ASN A 386 47.06 11.52 17.79
C ASN A 386 47.23 11.26 16.29
N THR A 387 46.27 11.59 15.44
CA THR A 387 46.34 11.45 14.01
C THR A 387 47.19 12.59 13.41
N PRO A 388 48.36 12.34 12.81
CA PRO A 388 49.26 13.41 12.38
C PRO A 388 48.74 14.18 11.16
N SER A 389 48.21 13.47 10.17
CA SER A 389 47.61 14.07 8.96
C SER A 389 46.74 13.03 8.25
N GLY A 390 45.80 13.48 7.44
CA GLY A 390 44.86 12.60 6.75
C GLY A 390 43.89 11.90 7.71
N GLY A 391 43.19 10.89 7.25
CA GLY A 391 42.28 10.10 8.09
C GLY A 391 41.28 10.96 8.88
N LEU A 392 41.21 10.77 10.20
CA LEU A 392 40.28 11.52 11.06
C LEU A 392 40.54 13.03 11.05
N LYS A 393 41.82 13.49 10.81
CA LYS A 393 42.15 14.92 10.65
C LYS A 393 41.49 15.55 9.43
N THR A 394 41.09 14.74 8.43
CA THR A 394 40.35 15.19 7.26
C THR A 394 38.87 14.95 7.43
N ASP A 395 38.48 13.77 7.89
CA ASP A 395 37.06 13.34 7.87
C ASP A 395 36.20 14.03 8.95
N LEU A 396 36.76 14.29 10.14
CA LEU A 396 36.00 14.95 11.22
C LEU A 396 35.69 16.42 10.89
N PRO A 397 36.62 17.24 10.37
CA PRO A 397 36.32 18.59 9.88
C PRO A 397 35.22 18.63 8.82
N ILE A 398 35.21 17.69 7.87
CA ILE A 398 34.12 17.58 6.86
C ILE A 398 32.79 17.36 7.54
N PHE A 399 32.70 16.42 8.49
CA PHE A 399 31.51 16.15 9.26
C PHE A 399 31.05 17.40 10.05
N LEU A 400 31.97 18.06 10.77
CA LEU A 400 31.62 19.22 11.59
C LEU A 400 31.07 20.40 10.75
N LYS A 401 31.65 20.64 9.57
CA LYS A 401 31.17 21.63 8.61
C LYS A 401 29.77 21.26 8.06
N LYS A 402 29.61 19.99 7.62
CA LYS A 402 28.32 19.51 7.11
C LYS A 402 27.24 19.53 8.19
N ALA A 403 27.56 19.13 9.42
CA ALA A 403 26.67 19.18 10.57
C ALA A 403 26.38 20.62 11.08
N LYS A 404 26.95 21.63 10.42
CA LYS A 404 26.80 23.07 10.76
C LYS A 404 27.22 23.40 12.21
N LEU A 405 28.16 22.61 12.76
CA LEU A 405 28.74 22.86 14.07
C LEU A 405 29.86 23.91 14.00
N VAL A 406 30.51 24.03 12.86
CA VAL A 406 31.44 25.09 12.52
C VAL A 406 31.08 25.70 11.16
N ALA A 407 31.53 26.89 10.87
CA ALA A 407 31.31 27.54 9.58
C ALA A 407 31.93 26.74 8.43
N GLY A 408 31.33 26.74 7.24
CA GLY A 408 31.81 25.99 6.09
C GLY A 408 33.23 26.39 5.63
N ASP A 409 33.62 27.65 5.83
CA ASP A 409 34.92 28.25 5.53
C ASP A 409 35.90 28.26 6.71
N ALA A 410 35.49 27.67 7.86
CA ALA A 410 36.35 27.61 9.05
C ALA A 410 37.73 27.01 8.70
N ASP A 411 38.79 27.70 9.13
CA ASP A 411 40.18 27.25 8.98
C ASP A 411 40.52 26.12 9.99
N GLN A 412 41.69 25.52 9.80
CA GLN A 412 42.12 24.38 10.63
C GLN A 412 42.27 24.77 12.10
N SER A 413 42.76 25.97 12.39
CA SER A 413 42.95 26.46 13.76
C SER A 413 41.60 26.62 14.49
N THR A 414 40.60 27.17 13.80
CA THR A 414 39.20 27.30 14.31
C THR A 414 38.63 25.93 14.62
N ILE A 415 38.82 24.95 13.72
CA ILE A 415 38.33 23.59 13.89
C ILE A 415 39.03 22.89 15.07
N ASP A 416 40.34 23.00 15.19
CA ASP A 416 41.13 22.39 16.27
C ASP A 416 40.71 22.96 17.65
N ASN A 417 40.47 24.27 17.72
CA ASN A 417 39.93 24.92 18.91
C ASN A 417 38.50 24.46 19.23
N PHE A 418 37.63 24.36 18.21
CA PHE A 418 36.29 23.85 18.38
C PHE A 418 36.27 22.42 18.93
N ILE A 419 37.03 21.50 18.31
CA ILE A 419 37.12 20.10 18.75
C ILE A 419 37.62 20.01 20.19
N THR A 420 38.61 20.81 20.57
CA THR A 420 39.16 20.83 21.92
C THR A 420 38.09 21.20 22.95
N ASN A 421 37.24 22.18 22.64
CA ASN A 421 36.23 22.74 23.54
C ASN A 421 34.84 22.09 23.39
N LEU A 422 34.65 21.20 22.40
CA LEU A 422 33.35 20.55 22.16
C LEU A 422 32.93 19.75 23.39
N GLN A 423 31.69 19.95 23.81
CA GLN A 423 31.05 19.25 24.91
C GLN A 423 29.89 18.40 24.39
N ALA A 424 29.54 17.35 25.10
CA ALA A 424 28.45 16.45 24.72
C ALA A 424 27.10 17.14 24.57
N ASN A 425 26.81 18.14 25.41
CA ASN A 425 25.58 18.92 25.36
C ASN A 425 25.46 19.85 24.13
N GLY A 426 26.53 20.03 23.38
CA GLY A 426 26.52 20.71 22.07
C GLY A 426 26.14 19.81 20.91
N LEU A 427 25.89 18.52 21.16
CA LEU A 427 25.57 17.51 20.15
C LEU A 427 24.15 16.99 20.39
N THR A 428 23.35 16.95 19.34
CA THR A 428 21.95 16.52 19.38
C THR A 428 21.67 15.47 18.29
N ALA A 429 20.50 14.87 18.28
CA ALA A 429 20.09 13.96 17.21
C ALA A 429 20.23 14.60 15.81
N LYS A 430 19.97 15.90 15.69
CA LYS A 430 20.16 16.65 14.44
C LYS A 430 21.60 16.65 13.94
N THR A 431 22.56 16.60 14.83
CA THR A 431 23.98 16.55 14.44
C THR A 431 24.27 15.37 13.53
N GLY A 432 23.74 14.19 13.86
CA GLY A 432 23.86 12.99 13.03
C GLY A 432 23.13 13.11 11.69
N ILE A 433 21.91 13.66 11.72
CA ILE A 433 21.05 13.81 10.53
C ILE A 433 21.62 14.84 9.56
N ILE A 434 22.02 16.02 10.02
CA ILE A 434 22.57 17.08 9.16
C ILE A 434 23.96 16.66 8.63
N GLY A 435 24.76 15.99 9.46
CA GLY A 435 26.08 15.44 9.07
C GLY A 435 26.03 14.13 8.30
N ARG A 436 24.86 13.72 7.77
CA ARG A 436 24.69 12.45 7.04
C ARG A 436 25.63 12.33 5.84
N PHE A 437 25.88 11.10 5.43
CA PHE A 437 26.73 10.73 4.31
C PHE A 437 28.22 11.11 4.46
N CYS A 438 28.66 11.46 5.68
CA CYS A 438 30.07 11.63 5.99
C CYS A 438 30.70 10.31 6.47
N ALA A 439 32.02 10.20 6.34
CA ALA A 439 32.79 9.07 6.85
C ALA A 439 32.73 8.97 8.40
N VAL A 440 32.62 10.09 9.09
CA VAL A 440 32.29 10.16 10.52
C VAL A 440 30.80 10.23 10.69
N ARG A 441 30.23 9.39 11.57
CA ARG A 441 28.80 9.37 11.90
C ARG A 441 28.62 9.61 13.39
N TYR A 442 27.60 10.34 13.77
CA TYR A 442 27.25 10.59 15.18
C TYR A 442 25.90 9.98 15.51
N TYR A 443 25.87 9.13 16.52
CA TYR A 443 24.68 8.46 17.06
C TYR A 443 24.31 9.09 18.38
N HIS A 444 23.21 9.81 18.39
CA HIS A 444 22.68 10.43 19.62
C HIS A 444 21.91 9.37 20.42
N GLU A 445 22.30 9.17 21.69
CA GLU A 445 21.68 8.15 22.56
C GLU A 445 21.57 6.77 21.91
N SER A 446 22.57 6.40 21.13
CA SER A 446 22.61 5.14 20.37
C SER A 446 21.53 4.97 19.30
N VAL A 447 20.72 6.00 19.02
CA VAL A 447 19.62 5.92 18.04
C VAL A 447 20.16 5.71 16.63
N CYS A 448 19.57 4.74 15.94
CA CYS A 448 19.87 4.43 14.55
C CYS A 448 18.62 3.92 13.83
N TYR A 449 18.71 3.90 12.50
CA TYR A 449 17.65 3.48 11.62
C TYR A 449 18.18 2.42 10.65
N TYR A 450 17.32 1.46 10.36
CA TYR A 450 17.57 0.38 9.40
C TYR A 450 16.47 0.39 8.36
N ASP A 451 16.78 0.07 7.12
CA ASP A 451 15.77 -0.23 6.11
C ASP A 451 15.72 -1.72 5.80
N VAL A 452 14.52 -2.19 5.53
CA VAL A 452 14.22 -3.57 5.17
C VAL A 452 13.32 -3.54 3.95
N LEU A 453 13.87 -3.89 2.79
CA LEU A 453 13.10 -4.01 1.57
C LEU A 453 12.11 -5.18 1.68
N ILE A 454 10.89 -4.98 1.25
CA ILE A 454 9.88 -6.03 1.27
C ILE A 454 10.08 -6.93 0.05
N ARG A 455 10.50 -8.17 0.31
CA ARG A 455 10.59 -9.21 -0.72
C ARG A 455 9.25 -9.90 -0.89
N HIS A 456 8.75 -9.91 -2.12
CA HIS A 456 7.51 -10.60 -2.42
C HIS A 456 7.69 -12.12 -2.56
N ASP A 457 8.71 -12.58 -3.27
CA ASP A 457 9.00 -14.02 -3.37
C ASP A 457 10.41 -14.32 -2.86
N GLN A 458 10.48 -15.03 -1.73
CA GLN A 458 11.75 -15.40 -1.11
C GLN A 458 12.41 -16.62 -1.76
N ASN A 459 11.65 -17.39 -2.54
CA ASN A 459 12.20 -18.54 -3.26
C ASN A 459 12.95 -18.11 -4.54
N VAL A 460 12.76 -16.85 -4.96
CA VAL A 460 13.53 -16.25 -6.04
C VAL A 460 14.94 -15.95 -5.53
N THR A 461 15.88 -16.83 -5.84
CA THR A 461 17.29 -16.70 -5.41
C THR A 461 18.11 -15.88 -6.37
N GLU A 462 17.70 -15.78 -7.64
CA GLU A 462 18.36 -14.95 -8.64
C GLU A 462 18.19 -13.47 -8.29
N LYS A 463 19.30 -12.74 -8.30
CA LYS A 463 19.30 -11.31 -8.04
C LYS A 463 18.50 -10.57 -9.10
N MET A 464 17.75 -9.55 -8.67
CA MET A 464 16.94 -8.69 -9.54
C MET A 464 15.91 -9.45 -10.39
N ALA A 465 15.61 -10.72 -10.10
CA ALA A 465 14.60 -11.45 -10.85
C ALA A 465 13.21 -10.89 -10.59
N LEU A 466 12.35 -10.96 -11.60
CA LEU A 466 10.97 -10.49 -11.53
C LEU A 466 10.21 -11.11 -10.33
N GLY A 467 9.46 -10.29 -9.61
CA GLY A 467 8.67 -10.71 -8.45
C GLY A 467 9.47 -10.92 -7.16
N ARG A 468 10.80 -10.73 -7.17
CA ARG A 468 11.62 -10.81 -5.98
C ARG A 468 11.26 -9.74 -4.95
N TYR A 469 11.04 -8.50 -5.40
CA TYR A 469 10.63 -7.36 -4.58
C TYR A 469 9.24 -6.86 -4.99
N GLY A 470 8.64 -6.08 -4.11
CA GLY A 470 7.36 -5.44 -4.31
C GLY A 470 6.32 -5.83 -3.27
N VAL A 471 5.21 -5.11 -3.30
CA VAL A 471 4.06 -5.34 -2.43
C VAL A 471 2.83 -5.55 -3.31
N VAL A 472 2.25 -6.72 -3.24
CA VAL A 472 1.07 -7.13 -4.01
C VAL A 472 -0.18 -7.00 -3.13
N ARG A 473 -1.26 -6.44 -3.69
CA ARG A 473 -2.56 -6.33 -3.02
C ARG A 473 -3.04 -7.68 -2.45
N ASN A 474 -3.88 -7.63 -1.46
CA ASN A 474 -4.49 -8.78 -0.78
C ASN A 474 -3.49 -9.77 -0.16
N ASN A 475 -2.23 -9.35 0.08
CA ASN A 475 -1.25 -10.14 0.81
C ASN A 475 -0.94 -9.53 2.17
N TRP A 476 -0.62 -10.39 3.13
CA TRP A 476 -0.16 -10.02 4.46
C TRP A 476 1.32 -10.37 4.61
N TYR A 477 2.16 -9.35 4.62
CA TYR A 477 3.60 -9.45 4.80
C TYR A 477 3.93 -9.40 6.29
N HIS A 478 4.40 -10.51 6.82
CA HIS A 478 4.86 -10.61 8.20
C HIS A 478 6.39 -10.61 8.22
N LEU A 479 6.96 -9.52 8.72
CA LEU A 479 8.39 -9.33 8.85
C LEU A 479 8.81 -9.67 10.28
N ASP A 480 9.72 -10.63 10.42
CA ASP A 480 10.20 -11.09 11.72
C ASP A 480 11.71 -10.80 11.84
N LEU A 481 12.05 -9.78 12.62
CA LEU A 481 13.43 -9.39 12.88
C LEU A 481 14.13 -10.49 13.65
N GLN A 482 15.21 -11.07 13.10
CA GLN A 482 15.91 -12.23 13.65
C GLN A 482 17.16 -11.85 14.45
N SER A 483 17.95 -10.93 13.94
CA SER A 483 19.20 -10.50 14.54
C SER A 483 19.70 -9.17 13.95
N VAL A 484 20.66 -8.56 14.64
CA VAL A 484 21.38 -7.38 14.19
C VAL A 484 22.90 -7.61 14.22
N SER A 485 23.63 -7.12 13.21
CA SER A 485 25.08 -7.28 13.08
C SER A 485 25.88 -5.98 13.23
N GLY A 486 25.22 -4.84 13.44
CA GLY A 486 25.86 -3.54 13.59
C GLY A 486 24.83 -2.42 13.71
N PRO A 487 25.27 -1.18 13.95
CA PRO A 487 24.38 -0.04 13.95
C PRO A 487 23.91 0.24 12.52
N GLY A 488 22.64 0.60 12.38
CA GLY A 488 22.12 1.21 11.18
C GLY A 488 22.73 2.60 10.94
N THR A 489 22.03 3.45 10.22
CA THR A 489 22.42 4.85 10.03
C THR A 489 21.85 5.74 11.13
N PRO A 490 22.53 6.81 11.59
CA PRO A 490 21.97 7.77 12.54
C PRO A 490 20.97 8.75 11.89
N TRP A 491 20.55 8.46 10.68
CA TRP A 491 19.50 9.14 9.92
C TRP A 491 18.57 8.12 9.27
N ILE A 492 17.41 8.58 8.85
CA ILE A 492 16.48 7.73 8.12
C ILE A 492 17.06 7.44 6.73
N PRO A 493 17.15 6.17 6.31
CA PRO A 493 17.54 5.80 4.95
C PRO A 493 16.50 6.29 3.94
N ASP A 494 16.76 7.41 3.30
CA ASP A 494 15.88 8.09 2.35
C ASP A 494 16.50 8.07 0.95
N PRO A 495 16.01 7.22 0.03
CA PRO A 495 16.53 7.17 -1.33
C PRO A 495 16.17 8.41 -2.15
N SER A 496 15.15 9.17 -1.73
CA SER A 496 14.75 10.42 -2.39
C SER A 496 15.56 11.64 -1.93
N ASP A 497 16.55 11.44 -1.03
CA ASP A 497 17.40 12.53 -0.55
C ASP A 497 18.26 13.08 -1.71
N PRO A 498 18.08 14.34 -2.11
CA PRO A 498 18.75 14.93 -3.25
C PRO A 498 20.24 15.29 -2.99
N ASP A 499 20.76 14.99 -1.80
CA ASP A 499 22.16 15.26 -1.47
C ASP A 499 23.07 14.47 -2.45
N PRO A 500 23.93 15.17 -3.23
CA PRO A 500 24.79 14.51 -4.22
C PRO A 500 25.82 13.55 -3.63
N THR A 501 26.01 13.57 -2.30
CA THR A 501 26.88 12.64 -1.56
C THR A 501 26.13 11.44 -1.01
N ASN A 502 24.85 11.27 -1.33
CA ASN A 502 24.06 10.11 -0.95
C ASN A 502 24.71 8.84 -1.53
N PRO A 503 25.18 7.89 -0.69
CA PRO A 503 25.84 6.68 -1.16
C PRO A 503 24.87 5.66 -1.78
N THR A 504 23.57 5.84 -1.57
CA THR A 504 22.50 4.96 -2.06
C THR A 504 21.47 5.78 -2.85
N PRO A 505 21.85 6.27 -4.05
CA PRO A 505 20.93 7.03 -4.88
C PRO A 505 19.72 6.17 -5.28
N PRO A 506 18.60 6.80 -5.65
CA PRO A 506 17.34 6.10 -5.87
C PRO A 506 17.37 5.04 -6.97
N GLY A 507 18.30 5.15 -7.93
CA GLY A 507 18.51 4.18 -9.00
C GLY A 507 19.41 3.01 -8.63
N THR A 508 19.84 2.87 -7.36
CA THR A 508 20.60 1.71 -6.90
C THR A 508 19.71 0.48 -6.89
N ASP A 509 20.21 -0.64 -7.42
CA ASP A 509 19.48 -1.90 -7.44
C ASP A 509 19.19 -2.41 -6.01
N ASP A 510 18.03 -2.98 -5.80
CA ASP A 510 17.58 -3.44 -4.46
C ASP A 510 18.53 -4.48 -3.86
N ASP A 511 19.13 -5.34 -4.70
CA ASP A 511 20.07 -6.38 -4.25
C ASP A 511 21.49 -5.85 -3.95
N GLU A 512 21.77 -4.57 -4.17
CA GLU A 512 23.01 -3.90 -3.77
C GLU A 512 22.92 -3.24 -2.39
N SER A 513 21.76 -3.27 -1.76
CA SER A 513 21.54 -2.69 -0.43
C SER A 513 22.28 -3.46 0.65
N ASP A 514 23.06 -2.77 1.47
CA ASP A 514 23.71 -3.33 2.66
C ASP A 514 22.68 -3.49 3.80
N ALA A 515 22.61 -4.68 4.38
CA ALA A 515 21.70 -4.97 5.48
C ALA A 515 22.44 -5.35 6.77
N TYR A 516 22.19 -4.61 7.85
CA TYR A 516 22.65 -4.95 9.21
C TYR A 516 21.61 -5.73 10.01
N LEU A 517 20.34 -5.74 9.58
CA LEU A 517 19.27 -6.55 10.17
C LEU A 517 19.07 -7.84 9.36
N SER A 518 18.98 -8.96 10.07
CA SER A 518 18.49 -10.21 9.50
C SER A 518 16.99 -10.30 9.71
N VAL A 519 16.25 -10.45 8.64
CA VAL A 519 14.78 -10.47 8.63
C VAL A 519 14.28 -11.69 7.89
N LYS A 520 13.33 -12.40 8.50
CA LYS A 520 12.53 -13.41 7.82
C LYS A 520 11.21 -12.78 7.42
N ILE A 521 10.86 -12.80 6.15
CA ILE A 521 9.57 -12.33 5.65
C ILE A 521 8.71 -13.55 5.37
N THR A 522 7.49 -13.56 5.87
CA THR A 522 6.48 -14.58 5.55
C THR A 522 5.30 -13.86 4.89
N ILE A 523 4.88 -14.34 3.73
CA ILE A 523 3.74 -13.80 3.02
C ILE A 523 2.57 -14.74 3.24
N ASN A 524 1.55 -14.24 3.90
CA ASN A 524 0.35 -14.99 4.19
C ASN A 524 -0.76 -14.55 3.25
N PRO A 525 -1.60 -15.48 2.77
CA PRO A 525 -2.87 -15.11 2.18
C PRO A 525 -3.68 -14.33 3.22
N TRP A 526 -4.10 -13.14 2.86
CA TRP A 526 -4.95 -12.34 3.72
C TRP A 526 -6.41 -12.74 3.48
N THR A 527 -6.81 -13.86 4.09
CA THR A 527 -8.16 -14.41 3.98
C THR A 527 -9.18 -13.56 4.76
N TYR A 528 -10.47 -13.83 4.53
CA TYR A 528 -11.52 -13.12 5.23
C TYR A 528 -11.74 -13.71 6.61
N TRP A 529 -12.21 -12.85 7.55
CA TRP A 529 -12.46 -13.24 8.92
C TRP A 529 -13.63 -14.22 9.02
N THR A 530 -13.42 -15.27 9.78
CA THR A 530 -14.44 -16.27 10.08
C THR A 530 -14.86 -16.12 11.53
N GLN A 531 -16.13 -15.90 11.79
CA GLN A 531 -16.66 -15.90 13.13
C GLN A 531 -16.80 -17.35 13.61
N GLY A 532 -15.97 -17.77 14.58
CA GLY A 532 -16.21 -18.97 15.34
C GLY A 532 -17.47 -18.77 16.16
N VAL A 533 -18.56 -19.44 15.81
CA VAL A 533 -19.74 -19.51 16.67
C VAL A 533 -19.54 -20.73 17.56
N ASP A 534 -19.12 -20.51 18.81
CA ASP A 534 -19.27 -21.51 19.84
C ASP A 534 -20.77 -21.64 20.16
N LEU A 535 -21.39 -22.63 19.58
CA LEU A 535 -22.72 -23.05 20.01
C LEU A 535 -22.53 -23.87 21.29
N HIS A 536 -22.81 -23.28 22.44
CA HIS A 536 -22.96 -23.97 23.71
C HIS A 536 -24.36 -24.64 23.80
#